data_fb22bc8243e4655c39774d6c18bba05d
#
_entry.id   fb22bc8243e4655c39774d6c18bba05d
#
_cell.length_a   1.000
_cell.length_b   1.000
_cell.length_c   1.000
_cell.angle_alpha   90.00
_cell.angle_beta   90.00
_cell.angle_gamma   90.00
#
_symmetry.space_group_name_H-M   'P 1'
#
loop_
_entity.id
_entity.type
_entity.pdbx_description
1 polymer ?
#
loop_
_entity_poly.entity_id
_entity_poly.type
_entity_poly.pdbx_seq_one_letter_code
_entity_poly.pdbx_strand_id
1 'polypeptide(L)'
;MAKYSPSFKREVVDAYLQGSAGFKVIAARFGLHKKLVEVWVAHFRQEGQAGLDRQHRHYTAEFKLRVLEHMWREDLSYGQTQALFGVRNKTGVATWERQYNEGGIEALKPRPKGRPPAMPKPEPPPVPPASIPGRVATHEELLKENAYLRAEVAYLKKPRCLGSSEEVHDPADKARIVLELRQQHALPDLLAISGLARSTFYYQAKVLALGDRHASLKAAIQALYDRHKGRYGYRRITAALRRQLGEAINHKLVQRLMQAMGLKSLVRPKRYRSYRGEVGEVAPNVLERRFKADEPEQKWVTDVTEFKVNGEKLYLSPVMDLYNREIVAFQLDVQPSFKMVRTMLDKAWARRRSRRPLVLHSDQGWQYQMSAFRRQLDEHQVTQSMSRKGNCLDNAAMESFFATLKSELFYLKQFTSVEQLREEVADYIHYYNHDRIMLKLKGLSPVQYRTQPLAA
;
A
#
# COMPACT_ATOMS: atom_id res chain seq x y z
N MET A 1 25.05 -13.67 15.33
CA MET A 1 25.34 -14.94 14.61
C MET A 1 24.54 -15.00 13.31
N ALA A 2 24.98 -15.77 12.30
CA ALA A 2 24.20 -15.97 11.08
C ALA A 2 23.01 -16.91 11.37
N LYS A 3 21.81 -16.57 10.93
CA LYS A 3 20.61 -17.39 11.16
C LYS A 3 20.71 -18.81 10.58
N TYR A 4 21.56 -19.03 9.57
CA TYR A 4 21.79 -20.34 8.90
C TYR A 4 23.26 -20.56 8.65
N SER A 5 23.75 -21.79 8.95
CA SER A 5 25.14 -22.18 8.72
C SER A 5 25.45 -22.38 7.22
N PRO A 6 26.72 -22.27 6.80
CA PRO A 6 27.10 -22.59 5.42
C PRO A 6 26.80 -24.04 5.02
N SER A 7 26.97 -24.99 5.92
CA SER A 7 26.61 -26.39 5.72
C SER A 7 25.11 -26.59 5.45
N PHE A 8 24.25 -25.97 6.24
CA PHE A 8 22.80 -26.02 6.03
C PHE A 8 22.39 -25.41 4.69
N LYS A 9 23.01 -24.28 4.31
CA LYS A 9 22.73 -23.67 2.98
C LYS A 9 23.14 -24.60 1.85
N ARG A 10 24.26 -25.31 2.00
CA ARG A 10 24.75 -26.29 1.04
C ARG A 10 23.76 -27.43 0.88
N GLU A 11 23.30 -28.01 1.99
CA GLU A 11 22.29 -29.06 1.98
C GLU A 11 21.03 -28.69 1.23
N VAL A 12 20.51 -27.46 1.45
CA VAL A 12 19.34 -26.94 0.74
C VAL A 12 19.60 -26.77 -0.76
N VAL A 13 20.79 -26.30 -1.13
CA VAL A 13 21.18 -26.14 -2.54
C VAL A 13 21.33 -27.49 -3.22
N ASP A 14 21.96 -28.45 -2.59
CA ASP A 14 22.15 -29.80 -3.13
C ASP A 14 20.81 -30.53 -3.32
N ALA A 15 19.89 -30.39 -2.35
CA ALA A 15 18.53 -30.92 -2.49
C ALA A 15 17.77 -30.32 -3.70
N TYR A 16 18.05 -29.08 -4.07
CA TYR A 16 17.49 -28.48 -5.27
C TYR A 16 18.19 -28.96 -6.55
N LEU A 17 19.53 -29.09 -6.52
CA LEU A 17 20.32 -29.50 -7.70
C LEU A 17 20.10 -30.98 -8.09
N GLN A 18 19.69 -31.83 -7.15
CA GLN A 18 19.28 -33.22 -7.41
C GLN A 18 18.01 -33.34 -8.27
N GLY A 19 17.37 -32.22 -8.62
CA GLY A 19 16.38 -32.14 -9.72
C GLY A 19 14.99 -32.66 -9.42
N SER A 20 14.68 -33.12 -8.19
CA SER A 20 13.39 -33.74 -7.87
C SER A 20 12.26 -32.76 -7.49
N ALA A 21 12.55 -31.46 -7.25
CA ALA A 21 11.54 -30.52 -6.78
C ALA A 21 11.88 -29.04 -7.08
N GLY A 22 10.85 -28.24 -7.35
CA GLY A 22 10.99 -26.79 -7.57
C GLY A 22 11.26 -26.00 -6.26
N PHE A 23 11.74 -24.76 -6.37
CA PHE A 23 12.06 -23.86 -5.25
C PHE A 23 11.01 -23.80 -4.13
N LYS A 24 9.72 -23.87 -4.49
CA LYS A 24 8.62 -23.80 -3.53
C LYS A 24 8.53 -25.05 -2.66
N VAL A 25 8.79 -26.22 -3.24
CA VAL A 25 8.73 -27.52 -2.56
C VAL A 25 9.94 -27.67 -1.65
N ILE A 26 11.15 -27.33 -2.14
CA ILE A 26 12.38 -27.33 -1.34
C ILE A 26 12.28 -26.36 -0.15
N ALA A 27 11.77 -25.13 -0.40
CA ALA A 27 11.56 -24.16 0.67
C ALA A 27 10.60 -24.67 1.76
N ALA A 28 9.50 -25.32 1.38
CA ALA A 28 8.58 -25.94 2.33
C ALA A 28 9.21 -27.09 3.13
N ARG A 29 10.00 -27.94 2.47
CA ARG A 29 10.70 -29.07 3.10
C ARG A 29 11.68 -28.63 4.21
N PHE A 30 12.38 -27.49 4.00
CA PHE A 30 13.37 -26.97 4.95
C PHE A 30 12.83 -25.83 5.84
N GLY A 31 11.52 -25.55 5.81
CA GLY A 31 10.91 -24.46 6.61
C GLY A 31 11.41 -23.07 6.23
N LEU A 32 11.77 -22.85 4.95
CA LEU A 32 12.37 -21.63 4.45
C LEU A 32 11.41 -20.83 3.57
N HIS A 33 11.68 -19.54 3.42
CA HIS A 33 11.01 -18.72 2.41
C HIS A 33 11.61 -19.00 1.03
N LYS A 34 10.76 -19.21 -0.01
CA LYS A 34 11.15 -19.51 -1.39
C LYS A 34 12.30 -18.64 -1.91
N LYS A 35 12.23 -17.31 -1.66
CA LYS A 35 13.23 -16.34 -2.13
C LYS A 35 14.62 -16.55 -1.53
N LEU A 36 14.75 -17.17 -0.35
CA LEU A 36 16.03 -17.53 0.25
C LEU A 36 16.70 -18.65 -0.52
N VAL A 37 15.95 -19.68 -0.88
CA VAL A 37 16.45 -20.82 -1.65
C VAL A 37 16.90 -20.36 -3.04
N GLU A 38 16.11 -19.51 -3.72
CA GLU A 38 16.48 -18.92 -5.01
C GLU A 38 17.80 -18.15 -4.94
N VAL A 39 18.00 -17.34 -3.90
CA VAL A 39 19.22 -16.56 -3.70
C VAL A 39 20.43 -17.45 -3.42
N TRP A 40 20.29 -18.48 -2.60
CA TRP A 40 21.40 -19.38 -2.30
C TRP A 40 21.82 -20.22 -3.51
N VAL A 41 20.86 -20.71 -4.29
CA VAL A 41 21.14 -21.44 -5.54
C VAL A 41 21.80 -20.53 -6.57
N ALA A 42 21.36 -19.27 -6.70
CA ALA A 42 22.00 -18.31 -7.59
C ALA A 42 23.45 -18.03 -7.20
N HIS A 43 23.72 -17.77 -5.91
CA HIS A 43 25.08 -17.54 -5.42
C HIS A 43 25.98 -18.78 -5.58
N PHE A 44 25.43 -19.96 -5.33
CA PHE A 44 26.17 -21.20 -5.54
C PHE A 44 26.50 -21.46 -7.00
N ARG A 45 25.59 -21.16 -7.93
CA ARG A 45 25.85 -21.28 -9.38
C ARG A 45 26.93 -20.32 -9.88
N GLN A 46 27.06 -19.15 -9.26
CA GLN A 46 28.05 -18.13 -9.65
C GLN A 46 29.44 -18.37 -9.03
N GLU A 47 29.50 -18.70 -7.76
CA GLU A 47 30.75 -18.72 -6.97
C GLU A 47 31.00 -20.07 -6.27
N GLY A 48 30.22 -21.11 -6.55
CA GLY A 48 30.35 -22.42 -5.88
C GLY A 48 30.12 -22.33 -4.37
N GLN A 49 30.87 -23.12 -3.60
CA GLN A 49 30.79 -23.14 -2.15
C GLN A 49 31.08 -21.76 -1.51
N ALA A 50 32.02 -21.01 -2.06
CA ALA A 50 32.37 -19.67 -1.58
C ALA A 50 31.17 -18.67 -1.65
N GLY A 51 30.22 -18.93 -2.54
CA GLY A 51 28.97 -18.14 -2.63
C GLY A 51 28.04 -18.32 -1.43
N LEU A 52 28.13 -19.42 -0.70
CA LEU A 52 27.32 -19.72 0.49
C LEU A 52 27.95 -19.23 1.78
N ASP A 53 29.27 -18.96 1.77
CA ASP A 53 30.02 -18.50 2.93
C ASP A 53 29.71 -17.02 3.19
N ARG A 54 29.71 -16.64 4.48
CA ARG A 54 29.47 -15.26 4.90
C ARG A 54 30.78 -14.48 4.79
N GLN A 55 31.18 -14.09 3.57
CA GLN A 55 32.25 -13.13 3.40
C GLN A 55 31.68 -11.71 3.43
N HIS A 56 31.94 -10.97 4.50
CA HIS A 56 31.88 -9.50 4.47
C HIS A 56 33.06 -9.02 3.62
N ARG A 57 32.88 -8.88 2.31
CA ARG A 57 33.90 -8.25 1.48
C ARG A 57 33.93 -6.76 1.82
N HIS A 58 34.97 -6.33 2.53
CA HIS A 58 35.29 -4.94 2.66
C HIS A 58 35.97 -4.51 1.35
N TYR A 59 35.29 -3.68 0.58
CA TYR A 59 35.87 -3.10 -0.63
C TYR A 59 36.78 -1.94 -0.25
N THR A 60 38.04 -1.93 -0.69
CA THR A 60 38.99 -0.83 -0.49
C THR A 60 38.54 0.41 -1.27
N ALA A 61 39.01 1.61 -0.88
CA ALA A 61 38.70 2.84 -1.60
C ALA A 61 39.18 2.79 -3.05
N GLU A 62 40.34 2.20 -3.29
CA GLU A 62 40.93 2.00 -4.63
C GLU A 62 40.07 1.06 -5.51
N PHE A 63 39.56 -0.03 -4.94
CA PHE A 63 38.66 -0.92 -5.67
C PHE A 63 37.37 -0.20 -6.05
N LYS A 64 36.76 0.54 -5.12
CA LYS A 64 35.55 1.32 -5.40
C LYS A 64 35.76 2.36 -6.48
N LEU A 65 36.90 3.07 -6.44
CA LEU A 65 37.25 4.05 -7.47
C LEU A 65 37.41 3.40 -8.83
N ARG A 66 38.16 2.30 -8.93
CA ARG A 66 38.34 1.55 -10.18
C ARG A 66 37.03 1.11 -10.80
N VAL A 67 36.08 0.64 -9.97
CA VAL A 67 34.73 0.25 -10.40
C VAL A 67 33.96 1.46 -10.97
N LEU A 68 34.05 2.62 -10.34
CA LEU A 68 33.40 3.84 -10.79
C LEU A 68 34.04 4.38 -12.09
N GLU A 69 35.36 4.42 -12.17
CA GLU A 69 36.09 4.84 -13.40
C GLU A 69 35.76 3.96 -14.60
N HIS A 70 35.67 2.66 -14.37
CA HIS A 70 35.28 1.72 -15.44
C HIS A 70 33.83 1.94 -15.87
N MET A 71 32.92 2.15 -14.91
CA MET A 71 31.52 2.45 -15.16
C MET A 71 31.37 3.72 -16.03
N TRP A 72 32.09 4.78 -15.69
CA TRP A 72 32.02 6.05 -16.43
C TRP A 72 32.69 5.97 -17.80
N ARG A 73 33.80 5.21 -17.95
CA ARG A 73 34.51 5.04 -19.21
C ARG A 73 33.68 4.29 -20.23
N GLU A 74 32.98 3.23 -19.80
CA GLU A 74 32.20 2.34 -20.66
C GLU A 74 30.69 2.66 -20.67
N ASP A 75 30.26 3.74 -20.04
CA ASP A 75 28.87 4.19 -19.91
C ASP A 75 27.92 3.08 -19.43
N LEU A 76 28.36 2.30 -18.42
CA LEU A 76 27.63 1.15 -17.91
C LEU A 76 26.59 1.57 -16.86
N SER A 77 25.44 0.93 -16.88
CA SER A 77 24.45 1.05 -15.78
C SER A 77 24.99 0.43 -14.49
N TYR A 78 24.48 0.86 -13.33
CA TYR A 78 24.82 0.29 -12.02
C TYR A 78 24.66 -1.23 -11.96
N GLY A 79 23.62 -1.77 -12.62
CA GLY A 79 23.36 -3.21 -12.68
C GLY A 79 24.41 -3.98 -13.49
N GLN A 80 24.83 -3.45 -14.64
CA GLN A 80 25.89 -4.03 -15.48
C GLN A 80 27.23 -3.97 -14.77
N THR A 81 27.59 -2.83 -14.19
CA THR A 81 28.81 -2.64 -13.40
C THR A 81 28.85 -3.60 -12.19
N GLN A 82 27.73 -3.75 -11.51
CA GLN A 82 27.59 -4.68 -10.39
C GLN A 82 27.84 -6.12 -10.82
N ALA A 83 27.26 -6.56 -11.93
CA ALA A 83 27.44 -7.90 -12.47
C ALA A 83 28.89 -8.15 -12.90
N LEU A 84 29.50 -7.17 -13.58
CA LEU A 84 30.88 -7.26 -14.07
C LEU A 84 31.91 -7.38 -12.94
N PHE A 85 31.76 -6.59 -11.87
CA PHE A 85 32.71 -6.57 -10.75
C PHE A 85 32.30 -7.45 -9.55
N GLY A 86 31.22 -8.22 -9.65
CA GLY A 86 30.72 -9.12 -8.60
C GLY A 86 30.35 -8.40 -7.30
N VAL A 87 29.83 -7.16 -7.39
CA VAL A 87 29.43 -6.37 -6.20
C VAL A 87 28.10 -6.87 -5.67
N ARG A 88 28.09 -7.47 -4.48
CA ARG A 88 26.90 -8.15 -3.92
C ARG A 88 25.76 -7.22 -3.49
N ASN A 89 26.03 -5.96 -3.26
CA ASN A 89 25.00 -5.00 -2.82
C ASN A 89 24.40 -4.26 -4.02
N LYS A 90 23.11 -4.43 -4.26
CA LYS A 90 22.38 -3.76 -5.36
C LYS A 90 22.51 -2.23 -5.36
N THR A 91 22.67 -1.62 -4.20
CA THR A 91 22.84 -0.16 -4.07
C THR A 91 24.31 0.25 -3.86
N GLY A 92 25.23 -0.70 -3.87
CA GLY A 92 26.64 -0.46 -3.53
C GLY A 92 27.30 0.54 -4.47
N VAL A 93 27.21 0.30 -5.78
CA VAL A 93 27.85 1.16 -6.81
C VAL A 93 27.27 2.58 -6.78
N ALA A 94 25.95 2.73 -6.72
CA ALA A 94 25.29 4.04 -6.63
C ALA A 94 25.64 4.79 -5.33
N THR A 95 25.85 4.04 -4.22
CA THR A 95 26.29 4.64 -2.96
C THR A 95 27.73 5.13 -3.04
N TRP A 96 28.62 4.37 -3.70
CA TRP A 96 30.01 4.75 -3.91
C TRP A 96 30.13 5.98 -4.81
N GLU A 97 29.35 6.05 -5.89
CA GLU A 97 29.32 7.22 -6.76
C GLU A 97 28.89 8.48 -6.02
N ARG A 98 27.81 8.39 -5.23
CA ARG A 98 27.38 9.51 -4.38
C ARG A 98 28.47 9.93 -3.39
N GLN A 99 29.11 8.96 -2.72
CA GLN A 99 30.21 9.25 -1.78
C GLN A 99 31.38 9.93 -2.47
N TYR A 100 31.72 9.47 -3.70
CA TYR A 100 32.79 10.09 -4.49
C TYR A 100 32.44 11.53 -4.88
N ASN A 101 31.22 11.78 -5.33
CA ASN A 101 30.76 13.13 -5.70
C ASN A 101 30.68 14.09 -4.50
N GLU A 102 30.43 13.59 -3.28
CA GLU A 102 30.36 14.38 -2.06
C GLU A 102 31.73 14.70 -1.45
N GLY A 103 32.73 13.84 -1.61
CA GLY A 103 34.02 14.01 -0.90
C GLY A 103 35.22 13.30 -1.52
N GLY A 104 35.15 13.00 -2.82
CA GLY A 104 36.26 12.39 -3.57
C GLY A 104 36.66 11.01 -3.05
N ILE A 105 37.93 10.64 -3.32
CA ILE A 105 38.47 9.33 -2.94
C ILE A 105 38.51 9.12 -1.41
N GLU A 106 38.66 10.17 -0.63
CA GLU A 106 38.66 10.11 0.83
C GLU A 106 37.32 9.62 1.38
N ALA A 107 36.19 10.01 0.78
CA ALA A 107 34.87 9.58 1.18
C ALA A 107 34.58 8.10 0.87
N LEU A 108 35.36 7.47 -0.03
CA LEU A 108 35.28 6.04 -0.35
C LEU A 108 35.98 5.16 0.70
N LYS A 109 36.82 5.72 1.55
CA LYS A 109 37.48 4.96 2.63
C LYS A 109 36.45 4.29 3.54
N PRO A 110 36.66 3.05 3.99
CA PRO A 110 35.74 2.37 4.89
C PRO A 110 35.68 3.15 6.20
N ARG A 111 34.49 3.64 6.54
CA ARG A 111 34.23 4.23 7.85
C ARG A 111 34.21 3.12 8.90
N PRO A 112 34.88 3.27 10.07
CA PRO A 112 34.78 2.28 11.14
C PRO A 112 33.32 2.09 11.50
N LYS A 113 32.87 0.82 11.54
CA LYS A 113 31.54 0.48 12.03
C LYS A 113 31.52 0.71 13.53
N GLY A 114 30.89 1.77 13.95
CA GLY A 114 30.61 2.08 15.34
C GLY A 114 29.74 3.30 15.39
N ARG A 115 28.74 3.29 16.24
CA ARG A 115 28.16 4.52 16.79
C ARG A 115 29.37 5.30 17.31
N PRO A 116 29.50 6.63 17.00
CA PRO A 116 30.52 7.46 17.65
C PRO A 116 30.52 7.10 19.14
N PRO A 117 31.68 6.97 19.80
CA PRO A 117 31.70 6.68 21.23
C PRO A 117 30.69 7.60 21.87
N ALA A 118 29.71 6.99 22.54
CA ALA A 118 28.73 7.78 23.28
C ALA A 118 29.57 8.68 24.16
N MET A 119 29.33 10.00 24.08
CA MET A 119 29.86 10.89 25.11
C MET A 119 29.64 10.19 26.45
N PRO A 120 30.65 10.17 27.34
CA PRO A 120 30.48 9.53 28.65
C PRO A 120 29.09 9.92 29.14
N LYS A 121 28.27 8.96 29.48
CA LYS A 121 26.97 9.26 30.11
C LYS A 121 27.33 10.21 31.23
N PRO A 122 26.69 11.41 31.32
CA PRO A 122 26.82 12.19 32.50
C PRO A 122 26.60 11.21 33.67
N GLU A 123 27.53 11.14 34.58
CA GLU A 123 27.37 10.35 35.79
C GLU A 123 25.98 10.65 36.31
N PRO A 124 25.22 9.62 36.70
CA PRO A 124 23.95 9.89 37.37
C PRO A 124 24.25 10.87 38.48
N PRO A 125 23.42 11.92 38.67
CA PRO A 125 23.64 12.88 39.76
C PRO A 125 23.88 12.04 41.00
N PRO A 126 24.85 12.42 41.84
CA PRO A 126 25.24 11.60 42.99
C PRO A 126 23.95 11.25 43.73
N VAL A 127 23.70 9.97 43.84
CA VAL A 127 22.66 9.46 44.73
C VAL A 127 22.93 10.13 46.06
N PRO A 128 21.96 10.84 46.66
CA PRO A 128 22.16 11.45 47.94
C PRO A 128 22.81 10.40 48.85
N PRO A 129 23.92 10.70 49.49
CA PRO A 129 24.72 9.69 50.18
C PRO A 129 23.81 8.89 51.10
N ALA A 130 23.76 7.57 50.89
CA ALA A 130 23.01 6.67 51.75
C ALA A 130 23.35 7.09 53.18
N SER A 131 22.32 7.41 53.93
CA SER A 131 22.40 7.96 55.29
C SER A 131 23.47 7.21 56.07
N ILE A 132 24.58 7.83 56.31
CA ILE A 132 25.65 7.31 57.23
C ILE A 132 24.95 7.17 58.57
N PRO A 133 24.86 6.00 59.16
CA PRO A 133 24.22 5.83 60.50
C PRO A 133 24.88 6.79 61.50
N GLY A 134 24.12 7.81 61.98
CA GLY A 134 24.59 8.77 62.97
C GLY A 134 24.76 10.23 62.53
N ARG A 135 24.58 10.58 61.22
CA ARG A 135 24.56 11.97 60.82
C ARG A 135 23.12 12.48 60.78
N VAL A 136 22.81 13.44 61.59
CA VAL A 136 21.53 14.17 61.55
C VAL A 136 21.56 15.06 60.31
N ALA A 137 20.68 14.81 59.32
CA ALA A 137 20.57 15.66 58.14
C ALA A 137 20.21 17.08 58.55
N THR A 138 20.82 18.07 57.91
CA THR A 138 20.50 19.45 58.17
C THR A 138 19.12 19.77 57.68
N HIS A 139 18.49 20.81 58.28
CA HIS A 139 17.13 21.21 57.89
C HIS A 139 17.02 21.55 56.40
N GLU A 140 18.05 22.12 55.81
CA GLU A 140 18.13 22.40 54.37
C GLU A 140 18.20 21.13 53.50
N GLU A 141 18.92 20.10 53.93
CA GLU A 141 19.00 18.79 53.22
C GLU A 141 17.65 18.14 53.24
N LEU A 142 16.93 18.15 54.37
CA LEU A 142 15.57 17.60 54.48
C LEU A 142 14.54 18.35 53.63
N LEU A 143 14.66 19.68 53.53
CA LEU A 143 13.77 20.47 52.66
C LEU A 143 14.02 20.17 51.17
N LYS A 144 15.26 19.98 50.72
CA LYS A 144 15.60 19.59 49.37
C LYS A 144 15.10 18.19 49.03
N GLU A 145 15.30 17.24 49.94
CA GLU A 145 14.82 15.89 49.75
C GLU A 145 13.29 15.85 49.69
N ASN A 146 12.58 16.59 50.55
CA ASN A 146 11.13 16.70 50.53
C ASN A 146 10.63 17.32 49.19
N ALA A 147 11.30 18.33 48.68
CA ALA A 147 10.98 18.93 47.38
C ALA A 147 11.16 17.92 46.23
N TYR A 148 12.24 17.14 46.23
CA TYR A 148 12.52 16.11 45.26
C TYR A 148 11.47 15.00 45.30
N LEU A 149 11.16 14.47 46.49
CA LEU A 149 10.15 13.42 46.68
C LEU A 149 8.74 13.88 46.26
N ARG A 150 8.39 15.16 46.51
CA ARG A 150 7.13 15.74 46.03
C ARG A 150 7.10 15.78 44.48
N ALA A 151 8.19 16.17 43.83
CA ALA A 151 8.31 16.17 42.39
C ALA A 151 8.19 14.74 41.82
N GLU A 152 8.82 13.75 42.46
CA GLU A 152 8.75 12.35 42.06
C GLU A 152 7.34 11.79 42.16
N VAL A 153 6.65 12.00 43.29
CA VAL A 153 5.26 11.61 43.47
C VAL A 153 4.34 12.28 42.47
N ALA A 154 4.55 13.57 42.16
CA ALA A 154 3.76 14.29 41.18
C ALA A 154 4.00 13.72 39.75
N TYR A 155 5.25 13.40 39.41
CA TYR A 155 5.59 12.78 38.14
C TYR A 155 4.99 11.38 37.99
N LEU A 156 5.10 10.52 38.99
CA LEU A 156 4.59 9.15 38.96
C LEU A 156 3.05 9.06 38.95
N LYS A 157 2.34 10.07 39.48
CA LYS A 157 0.86 10.13 39.42
C LYS A 157 0.34 10.49 38.02
N LYS A 158 1.06 11.26 37.21
CA LYS A 158 0.60 11.75 35.89
C LYS A 158 0.33 10.65 34.86
N PRO A 159 1.17 9.61 34.66
CA PRO A 159 0.88 8.52 33.73
C PRO A 159 -0.43 7.80 34.04
N ARG A 160 -0.73 7.58 35.32
CA ARG A 160 -1.98 6.93 35.77
C ARG A 160 -3.22 7.77 35.44
N CYS A 161 -3.13 9.10 35.50
CA CYS A 161 -4.22 10.00 35.11
C CYS A 161 -4.45 10.03 33.60
N LEU A 162 -3.45 9.66 32.78
CA LEU A 162 -3.54 9.58 31.32
C LEU A 162 -4.02 8.21 30.81
N GLY A 163 -4.41 7.30 31.72
CA GLY A 163 -5.01 5.99 31.37
C GLY A 163 -4.01 4.92 30.94
N SER A 164 -2.71 5.18 31.06
CA SER A 164 -1.68 4.17 30.80
C SER A 164 -1.22 3.54 32.12
N SER A 165 -1.39 2.22 32.26
CA SER A 165 -0.86 1.42 33.38
C SER A 165 0.62 1.08 33.23
N GLU A 166 1.26 1.47 32.12
CA GLU A 166 2.64 1.16 31.76
C GLU A 166 3.54 2.39 31.93
N GLU A 167 4.83 2.14 32.20
CA GLU A 167 5.84 3.19 32.27
C GLU A 167 5.91 3.99 30.96
N VAL A 168 5.93 5.32 31.08
CA VAL A 168 6.04 6.22 29.93
C VAL A 168 7.43 6.13 29.34
N HIS A 169 7.56 5.45 28.19
CA HIS A 169 8.85 5.27 27.52
C HIS A 169 9.11 6.33 26.43
N ASP A 170 8.06 6.95 25.88
CA ASP A 170 8.21 7.94 24.79
C ASP A 170 8.77 9.27 25.34
N PRO A 171 9.91 9.76 24.80
CA PRO A 171 10.49 11.05 25.16
C PRO A 171 9.54 12.24 25.00
N ALA A 172 8.58 12.19 24.05
CA ALA A 172 7.61 13.26 23.84
C ALA A 172 6.61 13.34 24.99
N ASP A 173 6.11 12.18 25.48
CA ASP A 173 5.18 12.12 26.59
C ASP A 173 5.87 12.50 27.92
N LYS A 174 7.11 12.03 28.13
CA LYS A 174 7.93 12.48 29.25
C LYS A 174 8.12 14.00 29.26
N ALA A 175 8.43 14.59 28.11
CA ALA A 175 8.60 16.03 27.98
C ALA A 175 7.30 16.81 28.26
N ARG A 176 6.14 16.27 27.87
CA ARG A 176 4.82 16.85 28.16
C ARG A 176 4.56 16.89 29.66
N ILE A 177 4.79 15.78 30.36
CA ILE A 177 4.63 15.69 31.82
C ILE A 177 5.56 16.68 32.52
N VAL A 178 6.84 16.75 32.12
CA VAL A 178 7.82 17.69 32.66
C VAL A 178 7.40 19.14 32.40
N LEU A 179 6.85 19.47 31.22
CA LEU A 179 6.34 20.81 30.90
C LEU A 179 5.19 21.24 31.81
N GLU A 180 4.27 20.32 32.15
CA GLU A 180 3.16 20.61 33.05
C GLU A 180 3.63 20.81 34.49
N LEU A 181 4.58 20.00 34.95
CA LEU A 181 5.05 20.04 36.34
C LEU A 181 6.11 21.13 36.62
N ARG A 182 6.77 21.66 35.60
CA ARG A 182 7.85 22.68 35.75
C ARG A 182 7.39 23.99 36.38
N GLN A 183 6.11 24.25 36.45
CA GLN A 183 5.54 25.41 37.13
C GLN A 183 5.57 25.27 38.66
N GLN A 184 5.58 24.03 39.18
CA GLN A 184 5.48 23.71 40.58
C GLN A 184 6.74 23.08 41.16
N HIS A 185 7.60 22.52 40.31
CA HIS A 185 8.80 21.79 40.70
C HIS A 185 10.03 22.25 39.88
N ALA A 186 11.21 22.12 40.46
CA ALA A 186 12.47 22.50 39.82
C ALA A 186 12.76 21.61 38.58
N LEU A 187 13.12 22.23 37.46
CA LEU A 187 13.38 21.49 36.20
C LEU A 187 14.51 20.43 36.31
N PRO A 188 15.64 20.69 37.02
CA PRO A 188 16.67 19.68 37.19
C PRO A 188 16.15 18.38 37.84
N ASP A 189 15.31 18.48 38.85
CA ASP A 189 14.77 17.35 39.59
C ASP A 189 13.81 16.55 38.68
N LEU A 190 12.93 17.23 37.95
CA LEU A 190 12.02 16.62 37.00
C LEU A 190 12.75 15.88 35.86
N LEU A 191 13.86 16.43 35.38
CA LEU A 191 14.68 15.78 34.36
C LEU A 191 15.40 14.56 34.91
N ALA A 192 15.90 14.60 36.15
CA ALA A 192 16.50 13.46 36.83
C ALA A 192 15.46 12.32 37.00
N ILE A 193 14.28 12.64 37.52
CA ILE A 193 13.17 11.69 37.76
C ILE A 193 12.68 11.07 36.44
N SER A 194 12.50 11.86 35.39
CA SER A 194 12.03 11.35 34.09
C SER A 194 13.08 10.59 33.32
N GLY A 195 14.37 10.72 33.71
CA GLY A 195 15.52 10.19 32.93
C GLY A 195 15.68 10.86 31.55
N LEU A 196 15.18 12.10 31.38
CA LEU A 196 15.20 12.81 30.12
C LEU A 196 16.40 13.76 30.05
N ALA A 197 17.23 13.62 29.00
CA ALA A 197 18.32 14.57 28.78
C ALA A 197 17.79 15.98 28.54
N ARG A 198 18.46 17.01 29.09
CA ARG A 198 18.06 18.41 28.98
C ARG A 198 17.88 18.86 27.53
N SER A 199 18.79 18.45 26.63
CA SER A 199 18.69 18.72 25.19
C SER A 199 17.45 18.12 24.55
N THR A 200 17.14 16.85 24.91
CA THR A 200 15.95 16.15 24.42
C THR A 200 14.68 16.82 24.92
N PHE A 201 14.66 17.26 26.19
CA PHE A 201 13.53 18.02 26.74
C PHE A 201 13.24 19.29 25.96
N TYR A 202 14.24 20.14 25.74
CA TYR A 202 14.04 21.40 25.02
C TYR A 202 13.68 21.18 23.55
N TYR A 203 14.24 20.12 22.92
CA TYR A 203 13.83 19.74 21.58
C TYR A 203 12.34 19.34 21.54
N GLN A 204 11.91 18.46 22.44
CA GLN A 204 10.51 18.02 22.50
C GLN A 204 9.57 19.16 22.89
N ALA A 205 9.96 20.00 23.83
CA ALA A 205 9.21 21.20 24.21
C ALA A 205 8.98 22.14 23.03
N LYS A 206 10.01 22.36 22.21
CA LYS A 206 9.91 23.15 20.96
C LYS A 206 8.97 22.48 19.96
N VAL A 207 9.05 21.15 19.79
CA VAL A 207 8.17 20.40 18.88
C VAL A 207 6.72 20.49 19.35
N LEU A 208 6.47 20.35 20.66
CA LEU A 208 5.14 20.48 21.25
C LEU A 208 4.55 21.88 21.10
N ALA A 209 5.39 22.92 21.26
CA ALA A 209 4.97 24.32 21.09
C ALA A 209 4.61 24.67 19.63
N LEU A 210 5.24 24.03 18.65
CA LEU A 210 4.95 24.22 17.22
C LEU A 210 3.60 23.58 16.80
N GLY A 211 2.98 22.79 17.66
CA GLY A 211 1.75 22.07 17.36
C GLY A 211 1.93 20.98 16.29
N ASP A 212 0.82 20.46 15.80
CA ASP A 212 0.85 19.42 14.76
C ASP A 212 1.19 20.01 13.39
N ARG A 213 2.43 19.87 12.98
CA ARG A 213 2.94 20.29 11.66
C ARG A 213 2.08 19.80 10.48
N HIS A 214 1.33 18.74 10.67
CA HIS A 214 0.51 18.11 9.64
C HIS A 214 -0.99 18.28 9.88
N ALA A 215 -1.42 19.21 10.75
CA ALA A 215 -2.82 19.39 11.09
C ALA A 215 -3.70 19.66 9.87
N SER A 216 -3.29 20.56 8.98
CA SER A 216 -4.00 20.86 7.73
C SER A 216 -4.09 19.64 6.80
N LEU A 217 -3.00 18.89 6.68
CA LEU A 217 -2.96 17.69 5.87
C LEU A 217 -3.81 16.57 6.47
N LYS A 218 -3.83 16.42 7.79
CA LYS A 218 -4.71 15.48 8.50
C LYS A 218 -6.18 15.82 8.27
N ALA A 219 -6.55 17.10 8.38
CA ALA A 219 -7.92 17.54 8.09
C ALA A 219 -8.33 17.24 6.64
N ALA A 220 -7.46 17.49 5.67
CA ALA A 220 -7.70 17.17 4.27
C ALA A 220 -7.83 15.65 4.03
N ILE A 221 -7.01 14.83 4.69
CA ILE A 221 -7.10 13.36 4.65
C ILE A 221 -8.45 12.91 5.20
N GLN A 222 -8.88 13.43 6.34
CA GLN A 222 -10.15 13.10 6.98
C GLN A 222 -11.32 13.45 6.06
N ALA A 223 -11.36 14.67 5.53
CA ALA A 223 -12.42 15.13 4.63
C ALA A 223 -12.54 14.24 3.37
N LEU A 224 -11.41 13.85 2.77
CA LEU A 224 -11.41 12.93 1.63
C LEU A 224 -11.86 11.51 2.02
N TYR A 225 -11.44 11.03 3.19
CA TYR A 225 -11.85 9.71 3.68
C TYR A 225 -13.36 9.65 3.89
N ASP A 226 -13.95 10.67 4.51
CA ASP A 226 -15.39 10.76 4.80
C ASP A 226 -16.20 10.95 3.51
N ARG A 227 -15.76 11.85 2.61
CA ARG A 227 -16.37 12.05 1.28
C ARG A 227 -16.51 10.74 0.52
N HIS A 228 -15.51 9.87 0.56
CA HIS A 228 -15.51 8.57 -0.09
C HIS A 228 -16.00 7.43 0.81
N LYS A 229 -16.68 7.73 1.93
CA LYS A 229 -17.32 6.76 2.84
C LYS A 229 -16.34 5.64 3.27
N GLY A 230 -15.08 5.97 3.57
CA GLY A 230 -14.06 5.02 3.99
C GLY A 230 -13.56 4.02 2.94
N ARG A 231 -13.96 4.16 1.69
CA ARG A 231 -13.58 3.25 0.59
C ARG A 231 -12.14 3.41 0.13
N TYR A 232 -11.52 4.57 0.39
CA TYR A 232 -10.18 4.90 -0.09
C TYR A 232 -9.09 4.48 0.91
N GLY A 233 -8.10 3.74 0.40
CA GLY A 233 -6.82 3.54 1.09
C GLY A 233 -5.83 4.66 0.73
N TYR A 234 -4.69 4.68 1.44
CA TYR A 234 -3.68 5.74 1.34
C TYR A 234 -3.25 6.12 -0.09
N ARG A 235 -3.19 5.17 -1.03
CA ARG A 235 -2.78 5.46 -2.43
C ARG A 235 -3.78 6.34 -3.16
N ARG A 236 -5.09 6.09 -2.99
CA ARG A 236 -6.15 6.91 -3.59
C ARG A 236 -6.26 8.26 -2.89
N ILE A 237 -6.17 8.28 -1.56
CA ILE A 237 -6.10 9.53 -0.78
C ILE A 237 -4.91 10.38 -1.25
N THR A 238 -3.73 9.80 -1.44
CA THR A 238 -2.57 10.53 -1.96
C THR A 238 -2.82 11.09 -3.36
N ALA A 239 -3.44 10.32 -4.26
CA ALA A 239 -3.75 10.78 -5.60
C ALA A 239 -4.77 11.95 -5.59
N ALA A 240 -5.79 11.87 -4.71
CA ALA A 240 -6.77 12.93 -4.52
C ALA A 240 -6.14 14.21 -3.96
N LEU A 241 -5.28 14.08 -2.92
CA LEU A 241 -4.57 15.21 -2.32
C LEU A 241 -3.65 15.93 -3.30
N ARG A 242 -2.86 15.18 -4.08
CA ARG A 242 -1.98 15.76 -5.10
C ARG A 242 -2.75 16.59 -6.12
N ARG A 243 -3.93 16.10 -6.51
CA ARG A 243 -4.78 16.81 -7.46
C ARG A 243 -5.45 18.04 -6.84
N GLN A 244 -5.86 17.95 -5.57
CA GLN A 244 -6.54 19.05 -4.87
C GLN A 244 -5.58 20.18 -4.49
N LEU A 245 -4.36 19.82 -4.04
CA LEU A 245 -3.38 20.78 -3.52
C LEU A 245 -2.34 21.21 -4.57
N GLY A 246 -2.23 20.50 -5.70
CA GLY A 246 -1.22 20.76 -6.72
C GLY A 246 0.22 20.39 -6.29
N GLU A 247 0.40 19.77 -5.13
CA GLU A 247 1.71 19.50 -4.53
C GLU A 247 2.14 18.04 -4.64
N ALA A 248 3.45 17.81 -4.70
CA ALA A 248 4.06 16.48 -4.71
C ALA A 248 4.08 15.84 -3.31
N ILE A 249 2.95 15.33 -2.83
CA ILE A 249 2.84 14.70 -1.51
C ILE A 249 3.35 13.26 -1.55
N ASN A 250 4.21 12.90 -0.56
CA ASN A 250 4.74 11.54 -0.44
C ASN A 250 3.67 10.58 0.11
N HIS A 251 3.41 9.50 -0.62
CA HIS A 251 2.41 8.49 -0.22
C HIS A 251 2.74 7.79 1.12
N LYS A 252 4.02 7.68 1.51
CA LYS A 252 4.43 7.14 2.81
C LYS A 252 4.04 8.06 3.96
N LEU A 253 4.08 9.39 3.74
CA LEU A 253 3.60 10.37 4.72
C LEU A 253 2.10 10.20 4.93
N VAL A 254 1.32 10.15 3.86
CA VAL A 254 -0.14 9.95 3.94
C VAL A 254 -0.48 8.63 4.63
N GLN A 255 0.22 7.55 4.32
CA GLN A 255 0.03 6.25 4.98
C GLN A 255 0.26 6.34 6.49
N ARG A 256 1.36 6.98 6.92
CA ARG A 256 1.69 7.17 8.35
C ARG A 256 0.65 8.02 9.06
N LEU A 257 0.20 9.13 8.44
CA LEU A 257 -0.83 9.99 9.02
C LEU A 257 -2.17 9.26 9.14
N MET A 258 -2.60 8.52 8.12
CA MET A 258 -3.81 7.69 8.18
C MET A 258 -3.73 6.64 9.30
N GLN A 259 -2.58 5.99 9.47
CA GLN A 259 -2.35 5.05 10.57
C GLN A 259 -2.46 5.72 11.94
N ALA A 260 -1.85 6.91 12.11
CA ALA A 260 -1.92 7.68 13.35
C ALA A 260 -3.35 8.17 13.66
N MET A 261 -4.18 8.39 12.64
CA MET A 261 -5.60 8.74 12.77
C MET A 261 -6.53 7.51 12.89
N GLY A 262 -5.99 6.29 12.87
CA GLY A 262 -6.78 5.05 12.90
C GLY A 262 -7.56 4.76 11.60
N LEU A 263 -7.29 5.50 10.51
CA LEU A 263 -8.02 5.39 9.25
C LEU A 263 -7.51 4.22 8.41
N LYS A 264 -8.42 3.31 8.08
CA LYS A 264 -8.15 2.16 7.19
C LYS A 264 -9.25 2.06 6.14
N SER A 265 -8.89 1.62 4.92
CA SER A 265 -9.92 1.31 3.92
C SER A 265 -10.84 0.20 4.44
N LEU A 266 -12.15 0.43 4.38
CA LEU A 266 -13.17 -0.52 4.79
C LEU A 266 -13.30 -1.70 3.80
N VAL A 267 -12.79 -1.53 2.58
CA VAL A 267 -12.86 -2.54 1.51
C VAL A 267 -11.91 -3.69 1.81
N ARG A 268 -12.48 -4.90 2.00
CA ARG A 268 -11.71 -6.13 2.21
C ARG A 268 -11.55 -6.86 0.87
N PRO A 269 -10.34 -7.26 0.45
CA PRO A 269 -10.16 -8.11 -0.73
C PRO A 269 -10.73 -9.51 -0.46
N LYS A 270 -11.77 -9.91 -1.21
CA LYS A 270 -12.26 -11.31 -1.23
C LYS A 270 -11.51 -12.09 -2.31
N ARG A 271 -11.17 -13.36 -2.02
CA ARG A 271 -10.66 -14.30 -3.03
C ARG A 271 -11.80 -14.72 -3.95
N TYR A 272 -11.58 -14.64 -5.24
CA TYR A 272 -12.50 -15.04 -6.31
C TYR A 272 -12.64 -16.57 -6.38
N ARG A 273 -13.87 -17.07 -6.68
CA ARG A 273 -14.15 -18.47 -7.05
C ARG A 273 -15.02 -18.46 -8.31
N SER A 274 -14.62 -19.22 -9.34
CA SER A 274 -15.36 -19.30 -10.60
C SER A 274 -16.43 -20.39 -10.58
N TYR A 275 -17.47 -20.21 -11.40
CA TYR A 275 -18.60 -21.13 -11.58
C TYR A 275 -18.59 -21.70 -13.01
N ARG A 276 -19.08 -22.93 -13.22
CA ARG A 276 -19.16 -23.60 -14.51
C ARG A 276 -20.62 -23.80 -14.91
N GLY A 277 -21.04 -23.42 -16.14
CA GLY A 277 -22.40 -23.55 -16.69
C GLY A 277 -22.45 -24.17 -18.09
N GLU A 278 -23.67 -24.53 -18.59
CA GLU A 278 -23.96 -25.31 -19.82
C GLU A 278 -24.16 -24.47 -21.10
N VAL A 279 -24.23 -25.10 -22.29
CA VAL A 279 -23.90 -24.57 -23.63
C VAL A 279 -25.10 -24.35 -24.56
N GLY A 280 -25.06 -23.22 -25.34
CA GLY A 280 -25.83 -22.89 -26.52
C GLY A 280 -24.95 -22.47 -27.72
N GLU A 281 -25.47 -21.87 -28.80
CA GLU A 281 -24.68 -21.34 -29.92
C GLU A 281 -23.84 -20.15 -29.53
N VAL A 282 -22.53 -20.20 -29.85
CA VAL A 282 -21.52 -19.29 -29.35
C VAL A 282 -20.88 -18.49 -30.49
N ALA A 283 -20.85 -17.16 -30.39
CA ALA A 283 -20.11 -16.32 -31.30
C ALA A 283 -18.59 -16.43 -31.08
N PRO A 284 -17.72 -16.15 -32.10
CA PRO A 284 -16.28 -16.22 -31.96
C PRO A 284 -15.76 -15.19 -30.95
N ASN A 285 -14.65 -15.53 -30.26
CA ASN A 285 -13.98 -14.60 -29.35
C ASN A 285 -13.08 -13.62 -30.14
N VAL A 286 -13.67 -12.52 -30.59
CA VAL A 286 -12.98 -11.46 -31.34
C VAL A 286 -12.11 -10.60 -30.41
N LEU A 287 -12.44 -10.52 -29.12
CA LEU A 287 -11.71 -9.70 -28.16
C LEU A 287 -10.32 -10.26 -27.84
N GLU A 288 -10.16 -11.60 -27.82
CA GLU A 288 -8.89 -12.34 -27.60
C GLU A 288 -8.08 -11.82 -26.39
N ARG A 289 -8.74 -11.41 -25.30
CA ARG A 289 -8.15 -10.77 -24.11
C ARG A 289 -7.47 -9.43 -24.35
N ARG A 290 -7.66 -8.82 -25.52
CA ARG A 290 -7.15 -7.47 -25.81
C ARG A 290 -8.08 -6.42 -25.21
N PHE A 291 -8.12 -6.35 -23.88
CA PHE A 291 -8.98 -5.44 -23.10
C PHE A 291 -8.57 -3.97 -23.18
N LYS A 292 -7.50 -3.62 -23.88
CA LYS A 292 -7.12 -2.25 -24.14
C LYS A 292 -7.90 -1.74 -25.35
N ALA A 293 -8.60 -0.65 -25.19
CA ALA A 293 -9.17 0.14 -26.26
C ALA A 293 -8.38 1.45 -26.35
N ASP A 294 -8.11 1.92 -27.54
CA ASP A 294 -7.33 3.14 -27.77
C ASP A 294 -8.23 4.37 -27.86
N GLU A 295 -9.51 4.15 -28.17
CA GLU A 295 -10.54 5.19 -28.30
C GLU A 295 -11.84 4.79 -27.58
N PRO A 296 -12.67 5.76 -27.15
CA PRO A 296 -14.01 5.51 -26.63
C PRO A 296 -14.88 4.80 -27.66
N GLU A 297 -15.82 3.97 -27.18
CA GLU A 297 -16.83 3.28 -28.00
C GLU A 297 -16.24 2.30 -29.03
N GLN A 298 -15.00 1.84 -28.82
CA GLN A 298 -14.37 0.80 -29.65
C GLN A 298 -14.68 -0.62 -29.16
N LYS A 299 -14.67 -0.82 -27.83
CA LYS A 299 -14.89 -2.11 -27.20
C LYS A 299 -15.74 -1.95 -25.94
N TRP A 300 -16.90 -2.55 -25.96
CA TRP A 300 -17.78 -2.64 -24.80
C TRP A 300 -17.81 -4.07 -24.26
N VAL A 301 -18.02 -4.20 -22.97
CA VAL A 301 -18.22 -5.49 -22.31
C VAL A 301 -19.50 -5.47 -21.48
N THR A 302 -20.19 -6.60 -21.42
CA THR A 302 -21.42 -6.76 -20.65
C THR A 302 -21.42 -8.09 -19.94
N ASP A 303 -22.18 -8.18 -18.84
CA ASP A 303 -22.40 -9.39 -18.05
C ASP A 303 -23.59 -9.15 -17.11
N VAL A 304 -24.09 -10.20 -16.47
CA VAL A 304 -25.15 -10.11 -15.48
C VAL A 304 -24.66 -10.58 -14.12
N THR A 305 -24.91 -9.80 -13.06
CA THR A 305 -24.63 -10.23 -11.70
C THR A 305 -25.88 -10.21 -10.83
N GLU A 306 -25.91 -11.13 -9.85
CA GLU A 306 -26.99 -11.31 -8.89
C GLU A 306 -26.59 -10.72 -7.51
N PHE A 307 -27.57 -10.11 -6.86
CA PHE A 307 -27.56 -9.76 -5.43
C PHE A 307 -28.73 -10.45 -4.75
N LYS A 308 -28.56 -10.81 -3.48
CA LYS A 308 -29.60 -11.44 -2.67
C LYS A 308 -29.81 -10.65 -1.38
N VAL A 309 -31.04 -10.19 -1.15
CA VAL A 309 -31.45 -9.42 0.03
C VAL A 309 -32.69 -10.07 0.63
N ASN A 310 -32.63 -10.52 1.85
CA ASN A 310 -33.77 -11.14 2.59
C ASN A 310 -34.51 -12.23 1.80
N GLY A 311 -33.79 -13.03 1.00
CA GLY A 311 -34.39 -14.10 0.17
C GLY A 311 -34.78 -13.66 -1.25
N GLU A 312 -34.96 -12.38 -1.49
CA GLU A 312 -35.26 -11.80 -2.80
C GLU A 312 -34.00 -11.56 -3.61
N LYS A 313 -34.15 -11.54 -4.95
CA LYS A 313 -33.02 -11.38 -5.88
C LYS A 313 -33.16 -10.08 -6.66
N LEU A 314 -32.03 -9.41 -6.86
CA LEU A 314 -31.88 -8.27 -7.78
C LEU A 314 -30.75 -8.58 -8.76
N TYR A 315 -31.00 -8.41 -10.04
CA TYR A 315 -30.03 -8.60 -11.09
C TYR A 315 -29.60 -7.26 -11.66
N LEU A 316 -28.31 -7.13 -11.97
CA LEU A 316 -27.73 -5.96 -12.62
C LEU A 316 -27.09 -6.39 -13.93
N SER A 317 -27.51 -5.76 -15.04
CA SER A 317 -26.91 -5.89 -16.37
C SER A 317 -26.33 -4.55 -16.79
N PRO A 318 -25.00 -4.34 -16.72
CA PRO A 318 -24.34 -3.14 -17.18
C PRO A 318 -23.59 -3.35 -18.49
N VAL A 319 -23.36 -2.24 -19.22
CA VAL A 319 -22.37 -2.15 -20.30
C VAL A 319 -21.23 -1.25 -19.86
N MET A 320 -20.00 -1.72 -20.02
CA MET A 320 -18.78 -0.98 -19.69
C MET A 320 -17.97 -0.70 -20.95
N ASP A 321 -17.52 0.52 -21.12
CA ASP A 321 -16.52 0.89 -22.13
C ASP A 321 -15.12 0.52 -21.63
N LEU A 322 -14.37 -0.24 -22.41
CA LEU A 322 -13.01 -0.69 -22.05
C LEU A 322 -11.97 0.42 -22.13
N TYR A 323 -12.25 1.51 -22.85
CA TYR A 323 -11.33 2.65 -22.96
C TYR A 323 -11.09 3.31 -21.61
N ASN A 324 -12.17 3.70 -20.94
CA ASN A 324 -12.11 4.44 -19.67
C ASN A 324 -12.76 3.72 -18.50
N ARG A 325 -13.27 2.49 -18.68
CA ARG A 325 -13.99 1.73 -17.65
C ARG A 325 -15.32 2.36 -17.19
N GLU A 326 -15.89 3.26 -17.96
CA GLU A 326 -17.19 3.87 -17.70
C GLU A 326 -18.33 2.86 -17.85
N ILE A 327 -19.27 2.85 -16.93
CA ILE A 327 -20.53 2.13 -17.10
C ILE A 327 -21.43 3.03 -17.99
N VAL A 328 -21.48 2.69 -19.27
CA VAL A 328 -22.23 3.44 -20.28
C VAL A 328 -23.72 3.39 -20.02
N ALA A 329 -24.24 2.19 -19.72
CA ALA A 329 -25.63 1.97 -19.38
C ALA A 329 -25.76 0.80 -18.41
N PHE A 330 -26.87 0.73 -17.71
CA PHE A 330 -27.23 -0.41 -16.87
C PHE A 330 -28.74 -0.55 -16.71
N GLN A 331 -29.19 -1.77 -16.39
CA GLN A 331 -30.54 -2.07 -16.00
C GLN A 331 -30.54 -2.96 -14.76
N LEU A 332 -31.49 -2.69 -13.85
CA LEU A 332 -31.76 -3.48 -12.65
C LEU A 332 -33.14 -4.11 -12.77
N ASP A 333 -33.23 -5.41 -12.50
CA ASP A 333 -34.51 -6.14 -12.54
C ASP A 333 -34.50 -7.25 -11.46
N VAL A 334 -35.68 -7.69 -11.05
CA VAL A 334 -35.86 -8.81 -10.12
C VAL A 334 -35.73 -10.18 -10.80
N GLN A 335 -35.75 -10.21 -12.13
CA GLN A 335 -35.60 -11.40 -12.94
C GLN A 335 -34.51 -11.20 -14.02
N PRO A 336 -33.64 -12.20 -14.27
CA PRO A 336 -32.60 -12.13 -15.29
C PRO A 336 -33.20 -12.38 -16.70
N SER A 337 -34.17 -11.55 -17.09
CA SER A 337 -34.91 -11.70 -18.34
C SER A 337 -34.15 -11.08 -19.52
N PHE A 338 -34.46 -11.53 -20.75
CA PHE A 338 -33.96 -10.88 -21.97
C PHE A 338 -34.44 -9.43 -22.06
N LYS A 339 -35.65 -9.12 -21.56
CA LYS A 339 -36.19 -7.76 -21.49
C LYS A 339 -35.24 -6.83 -20.73
N MET A 340 -34.67 -7.29 -19.63
CA MET A 340 -33.67 -6.52 -18.85
C MET A 340 -32.46 -6.16 -19.72
N VAL A 341 -31.89 -7.15 -20.43
CA VAL A 341 -30.73 -6.95 -21.32
C VAL A 341 -31.06 -6.04 -22.48
N ARG A 342 -32.24 -6.22 -23.10
CA ARG A 342 -32.72 -5.35 -24.18
C ARG A 342 -32.84 -3.91 -23.73
N THR A 343 -33.52 -3.65 -22.62
CA THR A 343 -33.67 -2.29 -22.07
C THR A 343 -32.32 -1.66 -21.74
N MET A 344 -31.36 -2.43 -21.25
CA MET A 344 -30.00 -1.98 -21.01
C MET A 344 -29.30 -1.58 -22.32
N LEU A 345 -29.43 -2.38 -23.39
CA LEU A 345 -28.85 -2.06 -24.69
C LEU A 345 -29.51 -0.81 -25.30
N ASP A 346 -30.83 -0.68 -25.23
CA ASP A 346 -31.55 0.52 -25.72
C ASP A 346 -30.99 1.80 -25.07
N LYS A 347 -30.72 1.74 -23.76
CA LYS A 347 -30.06 2.83 -23.03
C LYS A 347 -28.61 3.06 -23.49
N ALA A 348 -27.88 2.00 -23.81
CA ALA A 348 -26.51 2.10 -24.29
C ALA A 348 -26.44 2.72 -25.69
N TRP A 349 -27.35 2.31 -26.58
CA TRP A 349 -27.46 2.88 -27.94
C TRP A 349 -27.82 4.37 -27.90
N ALA A 350 -28.74 4.78 -27.05
CA ALA A 350 -29.08 6.20 -26.85
C ALA A 350 -27.90 7.06 -26.39
N ARG A 351 -26.89 6.48 -25.74
CA ARG A 351 -25.68 7.18 -25.30
C ARG A 351 -24.53 7.08 -26.30
N ARG A 352 -24.58 6.18 -27.26
CA ARG A 352 -23.54 6.02 -28.27
C ARG A 352 -23.45 7.27 -29.16
N ARG A 353 -22.26 7.84 -29.24
CA ARG A 353 -22.01 9.07 -30.03
C ARG A 353 -21.29 8.79 -31.34
N SER A 354 -20.51 7.70 -31.39
CA SER A 354 -19.71 7.33 -32.57
C SER A 354 -20.43 6.29 -33.42
N ARG A 355 -20.30 6.42 -34.75
CA ARG A 355 -20.69 5.39 -35.72
C ARG A 355 -19.55 4.42 -36.11
N ARG A 356 -18.41 4.52 -35.43
CA ARG A 356 -17.27 3.64 -35.67
C ARG A 356 -17.59 2.18 -35.34
N PRO A 357 -16.83 1.21 -35.89
CA PRO A 357 -16.99 -0.18 -35.53
C PRO A 357 -16.88 -0.39 -34.02
N LEU A 358 -17.86 -1.04 -33.43
CA LEU A 358 -17.93 -1.37 -32.03
C LEU A 358 -17.97 -2.88 -31.84
N VAL A 359 -17.17 -3.41 -30.92
CA VAL A 359 -17.25 -4.80 -30.48
C VAL A 359 -17.95 -4.84 -29.12
N LEU A 360 -19.04 -5.61 -29.01
CA LEU A 360 -19.66 -5.91 -27.72
C LEU A 360 -19.33 -7.35 -27.30
N HIS A 361 -18.61 -7.48 -26.20
CA HIS A 361 -18.17 -8.76 -25.67
C HIS A 361 -18.99 -9.14 -24.42
N SER A 362 -19.42 -10.40 -24.38
CA SER A 362 -20.15 -10.98 -23.25
C SER A 362 -19.59 -12.35 -22.88
N ASP A 363 -20.05 -12.90 -21.76
CA ASP A 363 -19.95 -14.34 -21.50
C ASP A 363 -20.91 -15.14 -22.41
N GLN A 364 -20.98 -16.47 -22.19
CA GLN A 364 -21.91 -17.34 -22.91
C GLN A 364 -23.29 -17.45 -22.21
N GLY A 365 -23.74 -16.41 -21.53
CA GLY A 365 -25.06 -16.36 -20.92
C GLY A 365 -26.15 -16.56 -21.99
N TRP A 366 -27.24 -17.29 -21.66
CA TRP A 366 -28.33 -17.60 -22.59
C TRP A 366 -28.95 -16.34 -23.21
N GLN A 367 -28.99 -15.23 -22.50
CA GLN A 367 -29.52 -13.94 -22.95
C GLN A 367 -28.79 -13.43 -24.20
N TYR A 368 -27.48 -13.64 -24.25
CA TYR A 368 -26.61 -13.18 -25.33
C TYR A 368 -26.58 -14.10 -26.56
N GLN A 369 -27.13 -15.32 -26.41
CA GLN A 369 -27.21 -16.32 -27.46
C GLN A 369 -28.54 -16.24 -28.25
N MET A 370 -29.48 -15.41 -27.78
CA MET A 370 -30.79 -15.26 -28.43
C MET A 370 -30.69 -14.58 -29.80
N SER A 371 -31.49 -15.02 -30.77
CA SER A 371 -31.57 -14.37 -32.09
C SER A 371 -31.98 -12.91 -32.03
N ALA A 372 -32.85 -12.56 -31.07
CA ALA A 372 -33.27 -11.19 -30.83
C ALA A 372 -32.11 -10.29 -30.36
N PHE A 373 -31.14 -10.83 -29.58
CA PHE A 373 -29.93 -10.10 -29.19
C PHE A 373 -29.03 -9.84 -30.41
N ARG A 374 -28.77 -10.86 -31.21
CA ARG A 374 -27.98 -10.75 -32.45
C ARG A 374 -28.57 -9.73 -33.41
N ARG A 375 -29.91 -9.80 -33.66
CA ARG A 375 -30.60 -8.83 -34.51
C ARG A 375 -30.41 -7.39 -34.05
N GLN A 376 -30.51 -7.15 -32.74
CA GLN A 376 -30.30 -5.81 -32.19
C GLN A 376 -28.86 -5.31 -32.39
N LEU A 377 -27.85 -6.18 -32.31
CA LEU A 377 -26.46 -5.84 -32.59
C LEU A 377 -26.27 -5.52 -34.09
N ASP A 378 -26.86 -6.31 -34.98
CA ASP A 378 -26.78 -6.14 -36.44
C ASP A 378 -27.43 -4.81 -36.85
N GLU A 379 -28.60 -4.46 -36.30
CA GLU A 379 -29.28 -3.18 -36.52
C GLU A 379 -28.42 -1.98 -36.17
N HIS A 380 -27.57 -2.12 -35.15
CA HIS A 380 -26.64 -1.08 -34.71
C HIS A 380 -25.21 -1.24 -35.25
N GLN A 381 -24.98 -2.19 -36.17
CA GLN A 381 -23.66 -2.46 -36.77
C GLN A 381 -22.58 -2.76 -35.71
N VAL A 382 -22.92 -3.59 -34.73
CA VAL A 382 -22.04 -3.98 -33.63
C VAL A 382 -21.59 -5.41 -33.77
N THR A 383 -20.29 -5.66 -33.71
CA THR A 383 -19.72 -7.01 -33.78
C THR A 383 -19.89 -7.71 -32.44
N GLN A 384 -20.58 -8.86 -32.44
CA GLN A 384 -20.67 -9.71 -31.27
C GLN A 384 -19.37 -10.46 -31.03
N SER A 385 -18.94 -10.51 -29.78
CA SER A 385 -17.82 -11.34 -29.30
C SER A 385 -18.21 -12.05 -28.02
N MET A 386 -17.86 -13.33 -27.89
CA MET A 386 -18.16 -14.11 -26.69
C MET A 386 -16.92 -14.73 -26.09
N SER A 387 -16.90 -14.85 -24.75
CA SER A 387 -15.86 -15.56 -24.01
C SER A 387 -15.80 -17.03 -24.42
N ARG A 388 -14.61 -17.64 -24.36
CA ARG A 388 -14.47 -19.10 -24.56
C ARG A 388 -15.10 -19.84 -23.38
N LYS A 389 -15.64 -21.02 -23.64
CA LYS A 389 -16.29 -21.85 -22.63
C LYS A 389 -15.41 -22.10 -21.42
N GLY A 390 -15.95 -21.79 -20.24
CA GLY A 390 -15.24 -22.01 -18.95
C GLY A 390 -14.03 -21.13 -18.71
N ASN A 391 -13.82 -20.07 -19.51
CA ASN A 391 -12.68 -19.17 -19.37
C ASN A 391 -13.09 -17.80 -18.80
N CYS A 392 -13.13 -17.72 -17.47
CA CYS A 392 -13.48 -16.49 -16.73
C CYS A 392 -12.55 -15.30 -17.04
N LEU A 393 -11.33 -15.55 -17.51
CA LEU A 393 -10.38 -14.48 -17.83
C LEU A 393 -10.78 -13.67 -19.06
N ASP A 394 -11.69 -14.18 -19.90
CA ASP A 394 -12.11 -13.50 -21.11
C ASP A 394 -13.09 -12.35 -20.83
N ASN A 395 -13.72 -12.26 -19.63
CA ASN A 395 -14.54 -11.13 -19.17
C ASN A 395 -14.01 -10.47 -17.87
N ALA A 396 -12.71 -10.53 -17.63
CA ALA A 396 -12.08 -10.06 -16.40
C ALA A 396 -12.35 -8.57 -16.05
N ALA A 397 -12.70 -7.75 -17.04
CA ALA A 397 -13.01 -6.34 -16.83
C ALA A 397 -14.32 -6.18 -16.05
N MET A 398 -15.35 -6.93 -16.45
CA MET A 398 -16.67 -6.88 -15.83
C MET A 398 -16.64 -7.58 -14.46
N GLU A 399 -15.94 -8.71 -14.34
CA GLU A 399 -15.73 -9.38 -13.06
C GLU A 399 -15.05 -8.45 -12.04
N SER A 400 -14.05 -7.68 -12.46
CA SER A 400 -13.37 -6.69 -11.62
C SER A 400 -14.33 -5.57 -11.17
N PHE A 401 -15.23 -5.13 -12.02
CA PHE A 401 -16.26 -4.16 -11.66
C PHE A 401 -17.23 -4.72 -10.64
N PHE A 402 -17.77 -5.92 -10.87
CA PHE A 402 -18.70 -6.55 -9.92
C PHE A 402 -18.06 -6.83 -8.57
N ALA A 403 -16.81 -7.29 -8.55
CA ALA A 403 -16.07 -7.45 -7.31
C ALA A 403 -15.91 -6.12 -6.57
N THR A 404 -15.64 -5.04 -7.30
CA THR A 404 -15.50 -3.69 -6.74
C THR A 404 -16.83 -3.18 -6.19
N LEU A 405 -17.92 -3.25 -6.96
CA LEU A 405 -19.27 -2.88 -6.54
C LEU A 405 -19.69 -3.63 -5.28
N LYS A 406 -19.53 -4.96 -5.29
CA LYS A 406 -19.89 -5.80 -4.14
C LYS A 406 -19.06 -5.47 -2.90
N SER A 407 -17.76 -5.22 -3.05
CA SER A 407 -16.87 -4.93 -1.93
C SER A 407 -16.99 -3.50 -1.39
N GLU A 408 -17.30 -2.53 -2.24
CA GLU A 408 -17.38 -1.10 -1.86
C GLU A 408 -18.81 -0.66 -1.48
N LEU A 409 -19.83 -1.46 -1.80
CA LEU A 409 -21.21 -1.18 -1.47
C LEU A 409 -21.90 -2.36 -0.75
N PHE A 410 -22.10 -3.49 -1.45
CA PHE A 410 -22.99 -4.55 -1.00
C PHE A 410 -22.53 -5.22 0.31
N TYR A 411 -21.24 -5.45 0.49
CA TYR A 411 -20.70 -6.08 1.71
C TYR A 411 -20.41 -5.10 2.85
N LEU A 412 -20.53 -3.80 2.62
CA LEU A 412 -20.32 -2.78 3.67
C LEU A 412 -21.60 -2.35 4.36
N LYS A 413 -22.77 -2.65 3.76
CA LYS A 413 -24.09 -2.27 4.28
C LYS A 413 -24.97 -3.51 4.43
N GLN A 414 -25.92 -3.42 5.34
CA GLN A 414 -27.06 -4.33 5.41
C GLN A 414 -28.24 -3.65 4.72
N PHE A 415 -28.87 -4.36 3.79
CA PHE A 415 -30.03 -3.87 3.05
C PHE A 415 -31.29 -4.53 3.57
N THR A 416 -32.33 -3.74 3.74
CA THR A 416 -33.64 -4.19 4.27
C THR A 416 -34.60 -4.56 3.15
N SER A 417 -34.44 -4.01 1.95
CA SER A 417 -35.29 -4.31 0.77
C SER A 417 -34.49 -4.26 -0.53
N VAL A 418 -35.10 -4.84 -1.58
CA VAL A 418 -34.56 -4.81 -2.95
C VAL A 418 -34.62 -3.40 -3.53
N GLU A 419 -35.64 -2.59 -3.17
CA GLU A 419 -35.81 -1.21 -3.60
C GLU A 419 -34.65 -0.34 -3.08
N GLN A 420 -34.35 -0.45 -1.77
CA GLN A 420 -33.20 0.23 -1.17
C GLN A 420 -31.89 -0.13 -1.87
N LEU A 421 -31.68 -1.42 -2.18
CA LEU A 421 -30.50 -1.87 -2.91
C LEU A 421 -30.48 -1.30 -4.33
N ARG A 422 -31.62 -1.22 -5.01
CA ARG A 422 -31.75 -0.66 -6.36
C ARG A 422 -31.30 0.79 -6.43
N GLU A 423 -31.75 1.63 -5.51
CA GLU A 423 -31.36 3.03 -5.41
C GLU A 423 -29.85 3.18 -5.12
N GLU A 424 -29.37 2.45 -4.13
CA GLU A 424 -27.95 2.51 -3.73
C GLU A 424 -27.00 1.99 -4.82
N VAL A 425 -27.40 1.02 -5.62
CA VAL A 425 -26.62 0.55 -6.78
C VAL A 425 -26.58 1.62 -7.87
N ALA A 426 -27.70 2.30 -8.13
CA ALA A 426 -27.75 3.38 -9.11
C ALA A 426 -26.85 4.56 -8.67
N ASP A 427 -26.93 4.97 -7.42
CA ASP A 427 -26.08 6.01 -6.83
C ASP A 427 -24.60 5.61 -6.86
N TYR A 428 -24.32 4.32 -6.57
CA TYR A 428 -22.95 3.82 -6.64
C TYR A 428 -22.40 3.85 -8.05
N ILE A 429 -23.18 3.50 -9.07
CA ILE A 429 -22.72 3.56 -10.46
C ILE A 429 -22.47 5.02 -10.88
N HIS A 430 -23.30 5.96 -10.44
CA HIS A 430 -23.03 7.38 -10.64
C HIS A 430 -21.70 7.79 -10.00
N TYR A 431 -21.51 7.48 -8.72
CA TYR A 431 -20.26 7.71 -7.99
C TYR A 431 -19.05 7.03 -8.68
N TYR A 432 -19.20 5.77 -9.13
CA TYR A 432 -18.15 5.04 -9.83
C TYR A 432 -17.68 5.76 -11.09
N ASN A 433 -18.62 6.28 -11.88
CA ASN A 433 -18.35 6.96 -13.14
C ASN A 433 -17.74 8.36 -12.93
N HIS A 434 -18.22 9.13 -11.96
CA HIS A 434 -17.93 10.56 -11.84
C HIS A 434 -16.89 10.90 -10.77
N ASP A 435 -16.86 10.16 -9.64
CA ASP A 435 -16.07 10.52 -8.48
C ASP A 435 -14.97 9.51 -8.12
N ARG A 436 -15.20 8.24 -8.47
CA ARG A 436 -14.30 7.15 -8.05
C ARG A 436 -12.98 7.18 -8.80
N ILE A 437 -11.90 7.51 -8.08
CA ILE A 437 -10.54 7.55 -8.63
C ILE A 437 -10.03 6.15 -9.00
N MET A 438 -9.51 6.01 -10.22
CA MET A 438 -8.82 4.84 -10.73
C MET A 438 -7.34 5.14 -10.98
N LEU A 439 -6.45 4.44 -10.27
CA LEU A 439 -5.01 4.65 -10.44
C LEU A 439 -4.53 4.33 -11.86
N LYS A 440 -5.17 3.37 -12.54
CA LYS A 440 -4.90 3.02 -13.94
C LYS A 440 -5.30 4.13 -14.93
N LEU A 441 -6.19 5.02 -14.55
CA LEU A 441 -6.64 6.18 -15.31
C LEU A 441 -5.96 7.48 -14.82
N LYS A 442 -4.68 7.41 -14.49
CA LYS A 442 -3.89 8.55 -13.99
C LYS A 442 -4.49 9.23 -12.74
N GLY A 443 -5.25 8.48 -11.92
CA GLY A 443 -5.91 9.01 -10.72
C GLY A 443 -7.19 9.80 -11.01
N LEU A 444 -7.82 9.57 -12.14
CA LEU A 444 -9.09 10.19 -12.55
C LEU A 444 -10.24 9.20 -12.40
N SER A 445 -11.47 9.71 -12.40
CA SER A 445 -12.67 8.90 -12.59
C SER A 445 -12.85 8.53 -14.07
N PRO A 446 -13.66 7.50 -14.40
CA PRO A 446 -13.95 7.13 -15.78
C PRO A 446 -14.36 8.31 -16.66
N VAL A 447 -15.36 9.09 -16.26
CA VAL A 447 -15.85 10.24 -17.03
C VAL A 447 -14.78 11.33 -17.13
N GLN A 448 -14.08 11.64 -16.07
CA GLN A 448 -12.99 12.63 -16.10
C GLN A 448 -11.86 12.21 -17.05
N TYR A 449 -11.54 10.93 -17.14
CA TYR A 449 -10.56 10.43 -18.08
C TYR A 449 -11.01 10.58 -19.53
N ARG A 450 -12.30 10.33 -19.81
CA ARG A 450 -12.89 10.48 -21.17
C ARG A 450 -12.94 11.94 -21.62
N THR A 451 -13.20 12.87 -20.70
CA THR A 451 -13.38 14.31 -20.99
C THR A 451 -12.07 15.08 -21.01
N GLN A 452 -10.94 14.47 -20.69
CA GLN A 452 -9.65 15.13 -20.88
C GLN A 452 -9.45 15.45 -22.36
N PRO A 453 -9.00 16.68 -22.71
CA PRO A 453 -8.53 16.91 -24.06
C PRO A 453 -7.41 15.91 -24.33
N LEU A 454 -7.55 15.13 -25.41
CA LEU A 454 -6.49 14.30 -25.93
C LEU A 454 -5.31 15.24 -26.14
N ALA A 455 -4.26 15.10 -25.33
CA ALA A 455 -3.03 15.83 -25.56
C ALA A 455 -2.55 15.40 -26.95
N ALA A 456 -2.60 16.37 -27.87
CA ALA A 456 -2.16 16.24 -29.25
C ALA A 456 -0.65 15.89 -29.29
#